data_a1c8cbda587d9aac939aaead2140f409
#
_entry.id   a1c8cbda587d9aac939aaead2140f409
#
_cell.length_a   1.000
_cell.length_b   1.000
_cell.length_c   1.000
_cell.angle_alpha   90.00
_cell.angle_beta   90.00
_cell.angle_gamma   90.00
#
_symmetry.space_group_name_H-M   'P 1'
#
loop_
_entity.id
_entity.type
_entity.pdbx_description
1 polymer ?
#
loop_
_entity_poly.entity_id
_entity_poly.type
_entity_poly.pdbx_seq_one_letter_code
_entity_poly.pdbx_strand_id
1 'polypeptide(L)'
;MPDTETSFDKDRARAFTSRMLGILNDGALSLMMSVGHKAGLFDALDGSPPENSAEIATRAGLEERYVREWLHAMACGGIVDYDPDHETFQLPEEHSGLVTRRAGPLNLTVPMQNISLLGEVEDDLVDAFKHGGGIPYDKYPRFQALTAESSERRFRTGLVNQVVPLLDMDDALTSGITVADVGCGSGLASYLLAKAFPNSNFVGFDMSEGGISHASKTAEGQSNVSYEVADAAALGQDERFDLVTTFDAIHDQAHPKKVLSEIFQMLRPGGTYLCVEPKASSRLEENIPDPMAPYMYTLSAMHCMTVSLAYGGAGLGAAWGHQLATEYLTEAGFIDIKIEGIRDDRGNNYFISKKP
;
A
#
# COMPACT_ATOMS: atom_id res chain seq x y z
N MET A 1 3.18 -27.73 -45.42
CA MET A 1 3.40 -27.19 -44.08
C MET A 1 3.61 -28.40 -43.18
N PRO A 2 4.71 -28.57 -42.48
CA PRO A 2 4.85 -29.71 -41.56
C PRO A 2 3.96 -29.47 -40.36
N ASP A 3 3.05 -30.41 -40.09
CA ASP A 3 2.32 -30.53 -38.86
C ASP A 3 3.32 -30.73 -37.70
N THR A 4 3.61 -29.67 -36.93
CA THR A 4 4.26 -29.82 -35.65
C THR A 4 3.19 -30.23 -34.63
N GLU A 5 2.89 -31.54 -34.58
CA GLU A 5 2.29 -32.13 -33.39
C GLU A 5 3.21 -31.80 -32.21
N THR A 6 2.85 -30.78 -31.41
CA THR A 6 3.50 -30.51 -30.15
C THR A 6 3.19 -31.71 -29.22
N SER A 7 4.16 -32.62 -29.08
CA SER A 7 4.03 -33.74 -28.15
C SER A 7 3.78 -33.23 -26.75
N PHE A 8 2.78 -33.77 -26.04
CA PHE A 8 2.46 -33.39 -24.67
C PHE A 8 3.68 -33.67 -23.75
N ASP A 9 4.21 -32.58 -23.16
CA ASP A 9 5.37 -32.63 -22.26
C ASP A 9 4.89 -32.98 -20.83
N LYS A 10 5.12 -34.22 -20.43
CA LYS A 10 4.73 -34.75 -19.11
C LYS A 10 5.52 -34.10 -17.97
N ASP A 11 6.75 -33.72 -18.19
CA ASP A 11 7.58 -33.13 -17.12
C ASP A 11 7.16 -31.67 -16.87
N ARG A 12 6.86 -30.94 -17.94
CA ARG A 12 6.23 -29.60 -17.84
C ARG A 12 4.88 -29.68 -17.14
N ALA A 13 4.04 -30.69 -17.42
CA ALA A 13 2.76 -30.88 -16.75
C ALA A 13 2.92 -31.16 -15.25
N ARG A 14 3.89 -32.01 -14.85
CA ARG A 14 4.20 -32.28 -13.44
C ARG A 14 4.71 -31.04 -12.71
N ALA A 15 5.63 -30.29 -13.32
CA ALA A 15 6.14 -29.04 -12.76
C ALA A 15 5.02 -28.03 -12.54
N PHE A 16 4.09 -27.91 -13.49
CA PHE A 16 2.91 -27.04 -13.36
C PHE A 16 1.97 -27.51 -12.25
N THR A 17 1.75 -28.83 -12.09
CA THR A 17 0.94 -29.39 -10.99
C THR A 17 1.55 -29.00 -9.63
N SER A 18 2.86 -29.19 -9.46
CA SER A 18 3.56 -28.77 -8.22
C SER A 18 3.43 -27.28 -7.97
N ARG A 19 3.53 -26.43 -9.01
CA ARG A 19 3.33 -24.99 -8.90
C ARG A 19 1.90 -24.65 -8.46
N MET A 20 0.88 -25.32 -9.01
CA MET A 20 -0.53 -25.09 -8.62
C MET A 20 -0.80 -25.45 -7.15
N LEU A 21 -0.22 -26.56 -6.67
CA LEU A 21 -0.31 -26.91 -5.25
C LEU A 21 0.39 -25.89 -4.35
N GLY A 22 1.55 -25.37 -4.78
CA GLY A 22 2.23 -24.28 -4.09
C GLY A 22 1.35 -23.03 -3.97
N ILE A 23 0.76 -22.56 -5.08
CA ILE A 23 -0.15 -21.40 -5.08
C ILE A 23 -1.33 -21.59 -4.13
N LEU A 24 -1.95 -22.78 -4.10
CA LEU A 24 -3.06 -23.08 -3.19
C LEU A 24 -2.62 -22.98 -1.73
N ASN A 25 -1.47 -23.59 -1.38
CA ASN A 25 -0.93 -23.55 -0.03
C ASN A 25 -0.50 -22.14 0.37
N ASP A 26 0.18 -21.39 -0.51
CA ASP A 26 0.63 -20.01 -0.24
C ASP A 26 -0.59 -19.10 0.01
N GLY A 27 -1.67 -19.25 -0.77
CA GLY A 27 -2.92 -18.53 -0.57
C GLY A 27 -3.58 -18.83 0.78
N ALA A 28 -3.64 -20.12 1.17
CA ALA A 28 -4.18 -20.55 2.46
C ALA A 28 -3.31 -20.02 3.64
N LEU A 29 -1.99 -20.12 3.54
CA LEU A 29 -1.06 -19.59 4.53
C LEU A 29 -1.19 -18.07 4.66
N SER A 30 -1.33 -17.33 3.58
CA SER A 30 -1.54 -15.88 3.61
C SER A 30 -2.78 -15.49 4.42
N LEU A 31 -3.90 -16.23 4.29
CA LEU A 31 -5.09 -16.02 5.09
C LEU A 31 -4.82 -16.28 6.58
N MET A 32 -4.14 -17.38 6.92
CA MET A 32 -3.83 -17.73 8.29
C MET A 32 -2.80 -16.77 8.92
N MET A 33 -1.84 -16.27 8.15
CA MET A 33 -0.92 -15.22 8.61
C MET A 33 -1.65 -13.90 8.89
N SER A 34 -2.62 -13.52 8.05
CA SER A 34 -3.51 -12.39 8.31
C SER A 34 -4.31 -12.57 9.62
N VAL A 35 -4.83 -13.77 9.87
CA VAL A 35 -5.52 -14.09 11.13
C VAL A 35 -4.57 -13.98 12.31
N GLY A 36 -3.37 -14.55 12.23
CA GLY A 36 -2.37 -14.49 13.29
C GLY A 36 -1.95 -13.05 13.64
N HIS A 37 -1.79 -12.21 12.62
CA HIS A 37 -1.50 -10.79 12.81
C HIS A 37 -2.65 -10.05 13.55
N LYS A 38 -3.88 -10.23 13.08
CA LYS A 38 -5.07 -9.59 13.69
C LYS A 38 -5.31 -10.05 15.13
N ALA A 39 -5.10 -11.35 15.38
CA ALA A 39 -5.26 -11.95 16.71
C ALA A 39 -4.08 -11.66 17.65
N GLY A 40 -2.97 -11.09 17.17
CA GLY A 40 -1.78 -10.82 17.98
C GLY A 40 -0.94 -12.05 18.28
N LEU A 41 -1.13 -13.17 17.56
CA LEU A 41 -0.42 -14.43 17.82
C LEU A 41 1.08 -14.34 17.55
N PHE A 42 1.48 -13.65 16.48
CA PHE A 42 2.90 -13.45 16.20
C PHE A 42 3.58 -12.62 17.29
N ASP A 43 2.91 -11.59 17.78
CA ASP A 43 3.44 -10.75 18.89
C ASP A 43 3.50 -11.53 20.20
N ALA A 44 2.53 -12.43 20.44
CA ALA A 44 2.56 -13.31 21.59
C ALA A 44 3.70 -14.34 21.53
N LEU A 45 4.12 -14.76 20.36
CA LEU A 45 5.26 -15.69 20.16
C LEU A 45 6.61 -14.98 20.14
N ASP A 46 6.64 -13.65 20.00
CA ASP A 46 7.89 -12.89 19.84
C ASP A 46 8.80 -13.00 21.06
N GLY A 47 10.00 -13.57 20.89
CA GLY A 47 10.98 -13.76 21.95
C GLY A 47 10.57 -14.77 23.04
N SER A 48 9.50 -15.55 22.79
CA SER A 48 9.06 -16.57 23.75
C SER A 48 9.91 -17.85 23.65
N PRO A 49 10.09 -18.58 24.79
CA PRO A 49 10.64 -19.92 24.73
C PRO A 49 9.69 -20.87 23.98
N PRO A 50 10.14 -22.10 23.64
CA PRO A 50 9.24 -23.12 23.11
C PRO A 50 8.12 -23.43 24.12
N GLU A 51 6.87 -23.39 23.67
CA GLU A 51 5.65 -23.58 24.49
C GLU A 51 4.62 -24.41 23.74
N ASN A 52 3.74 -25.10 24.48
CA ASN A 52 2.63 -25.81 23.89
C ASN A 52 1.46 -24.87 23.53
N SER A 53 0.46 -25.36 22.79
CA SER A 53 -0.66 -24.56 22.32
C SER A 53 -1.50 -23.93 23.45
N ALA A 54 -1.62 -24.62 24.61
CA ALA A 54 -2.39 -24.13 25.75
C ALA A 54 -1.68 -22.96 26.47
N GLU A 55 -0.36 -23.01 26.59
CA GLU A 55 0.45 -21.93 27.15
C GLU A 55 0.40 -20.68 26.27
N ILE A 56 0.58 -20.88 24.94
CA ILE A 56 0.50 -19.80 23.95
C ILE A 56 -0.91 -19.16 23.96
N ALA A 57 -1.96 -19.98 23.97
CA ALA A 57 -3.34 -19.50 24.02
C ALA A 57 -3.62 -18.68 25.28
N THR A 58 -3.16 -19.16 26.43
CA THR A 58 -3.30 -18.46 27.72
C THR A 58 -2.62 -17.10 27.68
N ARG A 59 -1.38 -17.02 27.17
CA ARG A 59 -0.62 -15.77 27.04
C ARG A 59 -1.24 -14.80 26.07
N ALA A 60 -1.78 -15.30 24.94
CA ALA A 60 -2.45 -14.49 23.94
C ALA A 60 -3.88 -14.08 24.33
N GLY A 61 -4.46 -14.71 25.37
CA GLY A 61 -5.86 -14.50 25.77
C GLY A 61 -6.86 -15.03 24.72
N LEU A 62 -6.54 -16.14 24.08
CA LEU A 62 -7.30 -16.73 22.98
C LEU A 62 -7.74 -18.16 23.29
N GLU A 63 -8.71 -18.66 22.53
CA GLU A 63 -9.21 -20.03 22.64
C GLU A 63 -8.21 -21.07 22.10
N GLU A 64 -7.79 -22.01 22.93
CA GLU A 64 -6.73 -22.97 22.64
C GLU A 64 -6.98 -23.78 21.35
N ARG A 65 -8.21 -24.23 21.13
CA ARG A 65 -8.52 -25.04 19.95
C ARG A 65 -8.21 -24.32 18.63
N TYR A 66 -8.47 -23.01 18.55
CA TYR A 66 -8.15 -22.19 17.39
C TYR A 66 -6.65 -21.88 17.29
N VAL A 67 -6.00 -21.60 18.41
CA VAL A 67 -4.55 -21.37 18.49
C VAL A 67 -3.78 -22.61 18.03
N ARG A 68 -4.17 -23.80 18.49
CA ARG A 68 -3.57 -25.07 18.06
C ARG A 68 -3.69 -25.31 16.56
N GLU A 69 -4.89 -25.11 15.98
CA GLU A 69 -5.09 -25.26 14.54
C GLU A 69 -4.24 -24.28 13.74
N TRP A 70 -4.17 -23.04 14.22
CA TRP A 70 -3.33 -22.02 13.61
C TRP A 70 -1.84 -22.37 13.68
N LEU A 71 -1.34 -22.82 14.83
CA LEU A 71 0.03 -23.27 15.02
C LEU A 71 0.37 -24.45 14.09
N HIS A 72 -0.55 -25.40 13.92
CA HIS A 72 -0.35 -26.52 12.99
C HIS A 72 -0.20 -26.00 11.55
N ALA A 73 -1.03 -25.06 11.11
CA ALA A 73 -0.90 -24.47 9.78
C ALA A 73 0.44 -23.73 9.61
N MET A 74 0.87 -22.95 10.64
CA MET A 74 2.15 -22.24 10.62
C MET A 74 3.35 -23.17 10.63
N ALA A 75 3.31 -24.25 11.40
CA ALA A 75 4.35 -25.26 11.42
C ALA A 75 4.47 -26.02 10.10
N CYS A 76 3.33 -26.46 9.53
CA CYS A 76 3.29 -27.10 8.20
C CYS A 76 3.80 -26.16 7.10
N GLY A 77 3.60 -24.85 7.26
CA GLY A 77 4.08 -23.80 6.35
C GLY A 77 5.53 -23.37 6.59
N GLY A 78 6.20 -23.91 7.61
CA GLY A 78 7.59 -23.51 7.94
C GLY A 78 7.73 -22.09 8.49
N ILE A 79 6.64 -21.54 9.05
CA ILE A 79 6.63 -20.19 9.66
C ILE A 79 7.04 -20.27 11.15
N VAL A 80 6.61 -21.33 11.82
CA VAL A 80 6.86 -21.60 13.25
C VAL A 80 7.52 -22.96 13.35
N ASP A 81 8.54 -23.10 14.18
CA ASP A 81 9.20 -24.38 14.47
C ASP A 81 8.32 -25.22 15.41
N TYR A 82 8.37 -26.53 15.23
CA TYR A 82 7.66 -27.51 16.06
C TYR A 82 8.62 -28.59 16.54
N ASP A 83 8.63 -28.83 17.86
CA ASP A 83 9.34 -29.95 18.50
C ASP A 83 8.34 -31.09 18.80
N PRO A 84 8.44 -32.25 18.12
CA PRO A 84 7.55 -33.36 18.33
C PRO A 84 7.75 -34.13 19.63
N ASP A 85 8.94 -34.03 20.26
CA ASP A 85 9.24 -34.74 21.51
C ASP A 85 8.61 -34.03 22.71
N HIS A 86 8.43 -32.71 22.64
CA HIS A 86 7.86 -31.90 23.71
C HIS A 86 6.49 -31.29 23.33
N GLU A 87 6.02 -31.48 22.09
CA GLU A 87 4.82 -30.87 21.52
C GLU A 87 4.78 -29.35 21.67
N THR A 88 5.95 -28.68 21.46
CA THR A 88 6.10 -27.22 21.62
C THR A 88 6.34 -26.53 20.29
N PHE A 89 5.96 -25.24 20.25
CA PHE A 89 6.10 -24.35 19.12
C PHE A 89 6.98 -23.16 19.48
N GLN A 90 7.76 -22.68 18.52
CA GLN A 90 8.60 -21.50 18.68
C GLN A 90 8.63 -20.68 17.38
N LEU A 91 8.47 -19.36 17.48
CA LEU A 91 8.72 -18.45 16.36
C LEU A 91 10.24 -18.15 16.32
N PRO A 92 10.94 -18.54 15.23
CA PRO A 92 12.35 -18.20 15.07
C PRO A 92 12.58 -16.69 15.08
N GLU A 93 13.69 -16.25 15.66
CA GLU A 93 14.05 -14.81 15.72
C GLU A 93 14.16 -14.20 14.32
N GLU A 94 14.68 -14.96 13.35
CA GLU A 94 14.81 -14.56 11.95
C GLU A 94 13.44 -14.31 11.29
N HIS A 95 12.40 -15.06 11.68
CA HIS A 95 11.04 -14.88 11.18
C HIS A 95 10.33 -13.75 11.94
N SER A 96 10.54 -13.64 13.25
CA SER A 96 9.93 -12.64 14.11
C SER A 96 10.14 -11.21 13.58
N GLY A 97 11.34 -10.90 13.07
CA GLY A 97 11.68 -9.64 12.42
C GLY A 97 10.88 -9.30 11.16
N LEU A 98 10.04 -10.22 10.65
CA LEU A 98 9.25 -10.06 9.43
C LEU A 98 7.75 -10.22 9.62
N VAL A 99 7.29 -10.78 10.76
CA VAL A 99 5.88 -11.13 10.95
C VAL A 99 5.24 -10.48 12.18
N THR A 100 6.02 -9.90 13.08
CA THR A 100 5.55 -9.21 14.29
C THR A 100 5.37 -7.72 14.09
N ARG A 101 4.62 -7.05 14.97
CA ARG A 101 4.45 -5.59 14.90
C ARG A 101 5.74 -4.82 15.14
N ARG A 102 6.71 -5.37 15.89
CA ARG A 102 8.04 -4.75 16.06
C ARG A 102 8.86 -4.67 14.76
N ALA A 103 8.54 -5.49 13.76
CA ALA A 103 9.19 -5.44 12.44
C ALA A 103 8.94 -4.11 11.70
N GLY A 104 7.94 -3.32 12.12
CA GLY A 104 7.63 -2.04 11.50
C GLY A 104 7.38 -2.19 9.99
N PRO A 105 8.01 -1.41 9.10
CA PRO A 105 7.82 -1.48 7.65
C PRO A 105 8.12 -2.84 7.01
N LEU A 106 8.90 -3.69 7.70
CA LEU A 106 9.28 -5.01 7.19
C LEU A 106 8.25 -6.11 7.50
N ASN A 107 7.19 -5.82 8.27
CA ASN A 107 6.18 -6.84 8.59
C ASN A 107 5.34 -7.23 7.36
N LEU A 108 5.58 -8.40 6.84
CA LEU A 108 4.91 -8.93 5.65
C LEU A 108 3.49 -9.46 5.91
N THR A 109 3.05 -9.58 7.17
CA THR A 109 1.68 -10.02 7.48
C THR A 109 0.63 -8.95 7.22
N VAL A 110 1.03 -7.67 7.20
CA VAL A 110 0.12 -6.56 6.92
C VAL A 110 -0.43 -6.61 5.49
N PRO A 111 0.40 -6.68 4.43
CA PRO A 111 -0.12 -6.82 3.07
C PRO A 111 -0.90 -8.12 2.84
N MET A 112 -0.67 -9.19 3.61
CA MET A 112 -1.46 -10.42 3.52
C MET A 112 -2.93 -10.24 3.89
N GLN A 113 -3.28 -9.20 4.65
CA GLN A 113 -4.68 -8.86 4.93
C GLN A 113 -5.46 -8.48 3.67
N ASN A 114 -4.79 -8.00 2.61
CA ASN A 114 -5.43 -7.71 1.33
C ASN A 114 -6.04 -8.97 0.69
N ILE A 115 -5.46 -10.16 0.88
CA ILE A 115 -5.98 -11.39 0.28
C ILE A 115 -7.43 -11.64 0.72
N SER A 116 -7.72 -11.48 2.02
CA SER A 116 -9.09 -11.65 2.51
C SER A 116 -10.02 -10.50 2.13
N LEU A 117 -9.50 -9.28 2.04
CA LEU A 117 -10.26 -8.11 1.61
C LEU A 117 -10.68 -8.22 0.14
N LEU A 118 -9.74 -8.57 -0.73
CA LEU A 118 -9.98 -8.72 -2.17
C LEU A 118 -10.91 -9.90 -2.46
N GLY A 119 -10.85 -10.97 -1.66
CA GLY A 119 -11.79 -12.10 -1.77
C GLY A 119 -13.25 -11.73 -1.52
N GLU A 120 -13.55 -10.62 -0.82
CA GLU A 120 -14.92 -10.16 -0.59
C GLU A 120 -15.61 -9.64 -1.87
N VAL A 121 -14.83 -9.27 -2.89
CA VAL A 121 -15.33 -8.70 -4.16
C VAL A 121 -15.09 -9.60 -5.38
N GLU A 122 -14.74 -10.87 -5.18
CA GLU A 122 -14.44 -11.79 -6.28
C GLU A 122 -15.61 -11.93 -7.25
N ASP A 123 -16.83 -12.11 -6.75
CA ASP A 123 -18.04 -12.25 -7.58
C ASP A 123 -18.36 -10.94 -8.32
N ASP A 124 -18.22 -9.78 -7.68
CA ASP A 124 -18.39 -8.47 -8.32
C ASP A 124 -17.36 -8.28 -9.45
N LEU A 125 -16.12 -8.75 -9.25
CA LEU A 125 -15.08 -8.69 -10.29
C LEU A 125 -15.40 -9.61 -11.47
N VAL A 126 -15.87 -10.84 -11.22
CA VAL A 126 -16.32 -11.78 -12.28
C VAL A 126 -17.44 -11.13 -13.10
N ASP A 127 -18.33 -10.41 -12.46
CA ASP A 127 -19.40 -9.67 -13.16
C ASP A 127 -18.83 -8.53 -14.02
N ALA A 128 -17.89 -7.75 -13.49
CA ALA A 128 -17.18 -6.71 -14.23
C ALA A 128 -16.40 -7.25 -15.45
N PHE A 129 -15.81 -8.46 -15.35
CA PHE A 129 -15.18 -9.13 -16.49
C PHE A 129 -16.16 -9.43 -17.63
N LYS A 130 -17.43 -9.71 -17.30
CA LYS A 130 -18.48 -10.05 -18.30
C LYS A 130 -19.15 -8.82 -18.91
N HIS A 131 -19.35 -7.78 -18.12
CA HIS A 131 -20.24 -6.67 -18.47
C HIS A 131 -19.53 -5.32 -18.52
N GLY A 132 -18.27 -5.23 -18.13
CA GLY A 132 -17.56 -3.96 -17.97
C GLY A 132 -17.99 -3.22 -16.70
N GLY A 133 -17.62 -1.94 -16.61
CA GLY A 133 -17.81 -1.15 -15.39
C GLY A 133 -16.70 -1.41 -14.36
N GLY A 134 -17.01 -1.26 -13.07
CA GLY A 134 -16.05 -1.46 -12.00
C GLY A 134 -16.74 -1.66 -10.65
N ILE A 135 -15.95 -1.75 -9.58
CA ILE A 135 -16.39 -2.02 -8.22
C ILE A 135 -16.17 -0.75 -7.39
N PRO A 136 -17.25 -0.11 -6.87
CA PRO A 136 -17.11 1.15 -6.15
C PRO A 136 -16.49 0.99 -4.76
N TYR A 137 -15.96 2.07 -4.18
CA TYR A 137 -15.23 2.09 -2.90
C TYR A 137 -16.03 1.54 -1.72
N ASP A 138 -17.34 1.68 -1.70
CA ASP A 138 -18.21 1.20 -0.60
C ASP A 138 -18.24 -0.33 -0.47
N LYS A 139 -17.80 -1.04 -1.50
CA LYS A 139 -17.61 -2.50 -1.48
C LYS A 139 -16.35 -2.93 -0.69
N TYR A 140 -15.51 -2.01 -0.27
CA TYR A 140 -14.26 -2.29 0.44
C TYR A 140 -14.23 -1.66 1.86
N PRO A 141 -15.12 -2.06 2.78
CA PRO A 141 -15.29 -1.36 4.06
C PRO A 141 -14.05 -1.36 4.96
N ARG A 142 -13.10 -2.32 4.74
CA ARG A 142 -11.86 -2.43 5.53
C ARG A 142 -10.64 -1.82 4.85
N PHE A 143 -10.77 -1.37 3.60
CA PHE A 143 -9.62 -0.92 2.80
C PHE A 143 -8.93 0.29 3.42
N GLN A 144 -9.69 1.30 3.86
CA GLN A 144 -9.12 2.51 4.47
C GLN A 144 -8.32 2.19 5.74
N ALA A 145 -8.84 1.31 6.61
CA ALA A 145 -8.13 0.92 7.83
C ALA A 145 -6.83 0.17 7.52
N LEU A 146 -6.86 -0.72 6.53
CA LEU A 146 -5.69 -1.49 6.11
C LEU A 146 -4.63 -0.60 5.44
N THR A 147 -5.04 0.33 4.58
CA THR A 147 -4.15 1.30 3.94
C THR A 147 -3.54 2.24 4.99
N ALA A 148 -4.32 2.69 5.97
CA ALA A 148 -3.83 3.49 7.09
C ALA A 148 -2.76 2.72 7.89
N GLU A 149 -2.98 1.44 8.23
CA GLU A 149 -1.99 0.60 8.93
C GLU A 149 -0.70 0.44 8.12
N SER A 150 -0.81 0.20 6.81
CA SER A 150 0.33 0.07 5.91
C SER A 150 1.12 1.37 5.79
N SER A 151 0.42 2.49 5.60
CA SER A 151 1.00 3.82 5.46
C SER A 151 1.60 4.33 6.77
N GLU A 152 0.96 4.04 7.92
CA GLU A 152 1.44 4.48 9.23
C GLU A 152 2.89 4.08 9.47
N ARG A 153 3.22 2.84 9.18
CA ARG A 153 4.56 2.33 9.39
C ARG A 153 5.58 2.99 8.47
N ARG A 154 5.25 3.13 7.18
CA ARG A 154 6.09 3.81 6.19
C ARG A 154 6.34 5.27 6.56
N PHE A 155 5.30 5.99 6.93
CA PHE A 155 5.41 7.41 7.25
C PHE A 155 6.15 7.67 8.58
N ARG A 156 5.91 6.87 9.63
CA ARG A 156 6.58 7.08 10.93
C ARG A 156 8.09 6.89 10.85
N THR A 157 8.58 6.01 9.99
CA THR A 157 10.01 5.72 9.88
C THR A 157 10.70 6.50 8.78
N GLY A 158 10.03 6.71 7.63
CA GLY A 158 10.66 7.21 6.41
C GLY A 158 10.32 8.64 6.03
N LEU A 159 9.13 9.16 6.38
CA LEU A 159 8.63 10.42 5.81
C LEU A 159 9.58 11.60 6.09
N VAL A 160 9.89 11.87 7.34
CA VAL A 160 10.76 13.02 7.71
C VAL A 160 12.24 12.71 7.42
N ASN A 161 12.69 11.47 7.66
CA ASN A 161 14.11 11.14 7.65
C ASN A 161 14.64 10.70 6.28
N GLN A 162 13.76 10.30 5.35
CA GLN A 162 14.15 9.81 4.03
C GLN A 162 13.43 10.54 2.89
N VAL A 163 12.13 10.83 3.00
CA VAL A 163 11.37 11.49 1.93
C VAL A 163 11.68 12.99 1.88
N VAL A 164 11.63 13.70 3.02
CA VAL A 164 11.92 15.14 3.05
C VAL A 164 13.31 15.46 2.48
N PRO A 165 14.40 14.74 2.83
CA PRO A 165 15.71 14.99 2.23
C PRO A 165 15.77 14.82 0.71
N LEU A 166 14.93 13.95 0.10
CA LEU A 166 14.86 13.82 -1.36
C LEU A 166 14.38 15.10 -2.05
N LEU A 167 13.58 15.90 -1.35
CA LEU A 167 12.98 17.13 -1.89
C LEU A 167 13.96 18.31 -1.90
N ASP A 168 15.06 18.22 -1.13
CA ASP A 168 15.99 19.35 -0.87
C ASP A 168 15.24 20.61 -0.36
N MET A 169 14.27 20.39 0.54
CA MET A 169 13.38 21.43 1.06
C MET A 169 13.39 21.55 2.58
N ASP A 170 14.37 20.94 3.28
CA ASP A 170 14.47 20.99 4.75
C ASP A 170 14.50 22.40 5.31
N ASP A 171 15.33 23.28 4.71
CA ASP A 171 15.45 24.68 5.12
C ASP A 171 14.16 25.47 4.85
N ALA A 172 13.50 25.23 3.72
CA ALA A 172 12.23 25.87 3.38
C ALA A 172 11.11 25.44 4.34
N LEU A 173 10.98 24.13 4.59
CA LEU A 173 10.02 23.57 5.56
C LEU A 173 10.27 24.12 6.98
N THR A 174 11.52 24.23 7.37
CA THR A 174 11.92 24.77 8.68
C THR A 174 11.63 26.26 8.79
N SER A 175 11.85 27.03 7.72
CA SER A 175 11.59 28.47 7.67
C SER A 175 10.12 28.85 7.60
N GLY A 176 9.30 27.97 7.01
CA GLY A 176 7.85 28.13 6.88
C GLY A 176 7.39 28.24 5.43
N ILE A 177 6.72 27.23 4.94
CA ILE A 177 6.08 27.17 3.62
C ILE A 177 4.64 26.62 3.74
N THR A 178 3.90 26.66 2.64
CA THR A 178 2.55 26.10 2.57
C THR A 178 2.58 24.81 1.74
N VAL A 179 2.07 23.73 2.34
CA VAL A 179 2.10 22.37 1.77
C VAL A 179 0.67 21.84 1.61
N ALA A 180 0.36 21.24 0.46
CA ALA A 180 -0.86 20.48 0.27
C ALA A 180 -0.55 18.98 0.19
N ASP A 181 -1.46 18.15 0.72
CA ASP A 181 -1.44 16.69 0.60
C ASP A 181 -2.76 16.27 -0.05
N VAL A 182 -2.72 15.88 -1.33
CA VAL A 182 -3.91 15.57 -2.13
C VAL A 182 -4.13 14.07 -2.14
N GLY A 183 -5.34 13.63 -1.76
CA GLY A 183 -5.62 12.23 -1.44
C GLY A 183 -5.03 11.85 -0.09
N CYS A 184 -5.15 12.72 0.91
CA CYS A 184 -4.48 12.56 2.22
C CYS A 184 -5.05 11.42 3.09
N GLY A 185 -6.20 10.84 2.72
CA GLY A 185 -6.86 9.77 3.46
C GLY A 185 -7.12 10.15 4.93
N SER A 186 -6.50 9.43 5.85
CA SER A 186 -6.56 9.68 7.31
C SER A 186 -5.63 10.80 7.79
N GLY A 187 -4.94 11.52 6.90
CA GLY A 187 -4.15 12.71 7.18
C GLY A 187 -2.81 12.49 7.90
N LEU A 188 -2.34 11.24 7.99
CA LEU A 188 -1.17 10.95 8.80
C LEU A 188 0.12 11.60 8.29
N ALA A 189 0.34 11.64 6.95
CA ALA A 189 1.53 12.26 6.38
C ALA A 189 1.57 13.75 6.72
N SER A 190 0.50 14.47 6.44
CA SER A 190 0.37 15.90 6.77
C SER A 190 0.54 16.18 8.27
N TYR A 191 -0.03 15.33 9.14
CA TYR A 191 0.10 15.44 10.59
C TYR A 191 1.55 15.27 11.06
N LEU A 192 2.27 14.26 10.56
CA LEU A 192 3.67 14.02 10.94
C LEU A 192 4.59 15.15 10.46
N LEU A 193 4.35 15.65 9.24
CA LEU A 193 5.09 16.81 8.71
C LEU A 193 4.81 18.08 9.52
N ALA A 194 3.54 18.33 9.88
CA ALA A 194 3.17 19.48 10.71
C ALA A 194 3.84 19.46 12.09
N LYS A 195 4.00 18.27 12.68
CA LYS A 195 4.75 18.12 13.94
C LYS A 195 6.24 18.37 13.78
N ALA A 196 6.82 17.92 12.67
CA ALA A 196 8.26 18.07 12.40
C ALA A 196 8.62 19.52 12.03
N PHE A 197 7.70 20.25 11.35
CA PHE A 197 7.94 21.58 10.80
C PHE A 197 6.88 22.59 11.29
N PRO A 198 6.98 23.04 12.53
CA PRO A 198 5.94 23.86 13.16
C PRO A 198 5.74 25.26 12.54
N ASN A 199 6.70 25.75 11.75
CA ASN A 199 6.59 27.03 11.05
C ASN A 199 5.87 26.93 9.70
N SER A 200 5.76 25.72 9.13
CA SER A 200 5.07 25.45 7.87
C SER A 200 3.59 25.13 8.12
N ASN A 201 2.75 25.39 7.12
CA ASN A 201 1.31 25.13 7.17
C ASN A 201 0.94 24.01 6.20
N PHE A 202 0.10 23.09 6.64
CA PHE A 202 -0.30 21.90 5.91
C PHE A 202 -1.81 21.87 5.69
N VAL A 203 -2.23 21.50 4.48
CA VAL A 203 -3.64 21.31 4.15
C VAL A 203 -3.78 19.94 3.47
N GLY A 204 -4.55 19.02 4.07
CA GLY A 204 -4.90 17.75 3.46
C GLY A 204 -6.25 17.84 2.76
N PHE A 205 -6.33 17.28 1.54
CA PHE A 205 -7.55 17.18 0.74
C PHE A 205 -7.86 15.72 0.47
N ASP A 206 -9.09 15.30 0.73
CA ASP A 206 -9.58 13.95 0.41
C ASP A 206 -11.09 13.97 0.18
N MET A 207 -11.60 13.09 -0.67
CA MET A 207 -13.05 12.98 -0.90
C MET A 207 -13.79 12.20 0.20
N SER A 208 -13.07 11.46 1.05
CA SER A 208 -13.62 10.65 2.13
C SER A 208 -13.96 11.50 3.35
N GLU A 209 -15.24 11.78 3.59
CA GLU A 209 -15.69 12.45 4.82
C GLU A 209 -15.22 11.73 6.09
N GLY A 210 -15.24 10.39 6.08
CA GLY A 210 -14.76 9.57 7.20
C GLY A 210 -13.26 9.72 7.43
N GLY A 211 -12.45 9.74 6.36
CA GLY A 211 -11.02 9.99 6.40
C GLY A 211 -10.70 11.37 6.98
N ILE A 212 -11.32 12.41 6.45
CA ILE A 212 -11.14 13.80 6.92
C ILE A 212 -11.59 13.98 8.37
N SER A 213 -12.69 13.38 8.77
CA SER A 213 -13.14 13.41 10.18
C SER A 213 -12.12 12.77 11.12
N HIS A 214 -11.55 11.62 10.73
CA HIS A 214 -10.50 10.95 11.48
C HIS A 214 -9.21 11.79 11.54
N ALA A 215 -8.78 12.35 10.39
CA ALA A 215 -7.60 13.21 10.28
C ALA A 215 -7.71 14.44 11.19
N SER A 216 -8.85 15.14 11.15
CA SER A 216 -9.12 16.32 11.97
C SER A 216 -9.09 16.01 13.47
N LYS A 217 -9.66 14.86 13.86
CA LYS A 217 -9.65 14.41 15.26
C LYS A 217 -8.23 14.05 15.73
N THR A 218 -7.44 13.37 14.88
CA THR A 218 -6.06 13.01 15.19
C THR A 218 -5.17 14.23 15.35
N ALA A 219 -5.43 15.28 14.59
CA ALA A 219 -4.69 16.53 14.62
C ALA A 219 -5.22 17.56 15.64
N GLU A 220 -6.16 17.17 16.51
CA GLU A 220 -6.70 18.07 17.51
C GLU A 220 -5.57 18.67 18.39
N GLY A 221 -5.54 19.99 18.48
CA GLY A 221 -4.47 20.74 19.17
C GLY A 221 -3.24 21.06 18.32
N GLN A 222 -3.15 20.59 17.08
CA GLN A 222 -2.09 20.96 16.13
C GLN A 222 -2.58 22.11 15.25
N SER A 223 -2.02 23.33 15.43
CA SER A 223 -2.55 24.57 14.82
C SER A 223 -2.13 24.80 13.37
N ASN A 224 -1.11 24.11 12.89
CA ASN A 224 -0.53 24.31 11.55
C ASN A 224 -0.92 23.21 10.55
N VAL A 225 -1.98 22.44 10.81
CA VAL A 225 -2.55 21.48 9.86
C VAL A 225 -4.07 21.56 9.86
N SER A 226 -4.65 21.48 8.67
CA SER A 226 -6.10 21.41 8.46
C SER A 226 -6.45 20.40 7.38
N TYR A 227 -7.71 19.95 7.35
CA TYR A 227 -8.20 18.95 6.40
C TYR A 227 -9.52 19.39 5.80
N GLU A 228 -9.67 19.18 4.50
CA GLU A 228 -10.85 19.60 3.74
C GLU A 228 -11.40 18.42 2.90
N VAL A 229 -12.72 18.22 2.93
CA VAL A 229 -13.38 17.28 2.01
C VAL A 229 -13.41 17.91 0.63
N ALA A 230 -12.72 17.32 -0.34
CA ALA A 230 -12.64 17.86 -1.69
C ALA A 230 -12.41 16.76 -2.74
N ASP A 231 -12.94 16.98 -3.94
CA ASP A 231 -12.60 16.21 -5.12
C ASP A 231 -11.27 16.70 -5.69
N ALA A 232 -10.28 15.81 -5.76
CA ALA A 232 -8.96 16.11 -6.30
C ALA A 232 -8.99 16.61 -7.76
N ALA A 233 -10.04 16.28 -8.52
CA ALA A 233 -10.25 16.77 -9.87
C ALA A 233 -10.91 18.16 -9.95
N ALA A 234 -11.20 18.82 -8.82
CA ALA A 234 -11.90 20.11 -8.76
C ALA A 234 -11.49 20.93 -7.51
N LEU A 235 -10.22 21.00 -7.20
CA LEU A 235 -9.68 21.67 -6.00
C LEU A 235 -9.84 23.20 -6.09
N GLY A 236 -9.74 23.78 -7.30
CA GLY A 236 -9.92 25.20 -7.52
C GLY A 236 -8.95 26.09 -6.74
N GLN A 237 -7.78 25.59 -6.41
CA GLN A 237 -6.69 26.34 -5.74
C GLN A 237 -5.77 26.92 -6.81
N ASP A 238 -5.30 28.13 -6.64
CA ASP A 238 -4.45 28.80 -7.61
C ASP A 238 -3.21 29.38 -6.91
N GLU A 239 -2.03 28.93 -7.31
CA GLU A 239 -0.70 29.36 -6.87
C GLU A 239 -0.56 29.57 -5.36
N ARG A 240 -1.13 28.66 -4.59
CA ARG A 240 -1.21 28.76 -3.13
C ARG A 240 -0.07 28.02 -2.41
N PHE A 241 0.43 26.93 -2.99
CA PHE A 241 1.31 26.00 -2.31
C PHE A 241 2.75 26.02 -2.87
N ASP A 242 3.72 25.85 -1.99
CA ASP A 242 5.14 25.73 -2.32
C ASP A 242 5.52 24.27 -2.58
N LEU A 243 4.82 23.34 -1.93
CA LEU A 243 4.94 21.89 -2.08
C LEU A 243 3.56 21.27 -2.15
N VAL A 244 3.35 20.35 -3.08
CA VAL A 244 2.20 19.45 -3.11
C VAL A 244 2.70 18.01 -3.04
N THR A 245 2.04 17.18 -2.25
CA THR A 245 2.32 15.74 -2.13
C THR A 245 1.10 14.90 -2.48
N THR A 246 1.34 13.74 -3.08
CA THR A 246 0.37 12.65 -3.21
C THR A 246 1.05 11.34 -2.86
N PHE A 247 0.38 10.48 -2.10
CA PHE A 247 0.89 9.18 -1.70
C PHE A 247 -0.09 8.09 -2.10
N ASP A 248 0.26 7.30 -3.12
CA ASP A 248 -0.55 6.22 -3.67
C ASP A 248 -1.98 6.68 -4.05
N ALA A 249 -2.11 7.87 -4.67
CA ALA A 249 -3.40 8.51 -4.86
C ALA A 249 -3.76 8.78 -6.34
N ILE A 250 -2.80 8.81 -7.27
CA ILE A 250 -3.07 9.19 -8.67
C ILE A 250 -3.55 8.00 -9.51
N HIS A 251 -3.03 6.81 -9.26
CA HIS A 251 -3.30 5.63 -10.07
C HIS A 251 -4.73 5.09 -9.96
N ASP A 252 -5.46 5.42 -8.90
CA ASP A 252 -6.85 5.02 -8.69
C ASP A 252 -7.87 6.12 -8.99
N GLN A 253 -7.41 7.33 -9.35
CA GLN A 253 -8.29 8.43 -9.73
C GLN A 253 -9.11 8.12 -10.99
N ALA A 254 -10.37 8.57 -11.01
CA ALA A 254 -11.16 8.50 -12.22
C ALA A 254 -10.58 9.38 -13.35
N HIS A 255 -10.13 10.58 -13.01
CA HIS A 255 -9.63 11.57 -13.97
C HIS A 255 -8.19 12.03 -13.65
N PRO A 256 -7.17 11.14 -13.70
CA PRO A 256 -5.82 11.43 -13.23
C PRO A 256 -5.17 12.64 -13.93
N LYS A 257 -5.37 12.83 -15.24
CA LYS A 257 -4.84 14.00 -15.95
C LYS A 257 -5.45 15.31 -15.43
N LYS A 258 -6.73 15.32 -15.07
CA LYS A 258 -7.39 16.49 -14.50
C LYS A 258 -6.85 16.77 -13.09
N VAL A 259 -6.68 15.73 -12.28
CA VAL A 259 -6.06 15.85 -10.95
C VAL A 259 -4.66 16.43 -11.05
N LEU A 260 -3.81 15.93 -11.94
CA LEU A 260 -2.46 16.48 -12.17
C LEU A 260 -2.48 17.93 -12.64
N SER A 261 -3.48 18.33 -13.46
CA SER A 261 -3.68 19.73 -13.87
C SER A 261 -4.07 20.62 -12.69
N GLU A 262 -4.97 20.16 -11.79
CA GLU A 262 -5.33 20.88 -10.57
C GLU A 262 -4.11 21.04 -9.65
N ILE A 263 -3.32 19.96 -9.45
CA ILE A 263 -2.07 20.01 -8.67
C ILE A 263 -1.08 21.00 -9.27
N PHE A 264 -0.94 21.03 -10.60
CA PHE A 264 -0.08 22.01 -11.26
C PHE A 264 -0.54 23.45 -11.03
N GLN A 265 -1.84 23.71 -11.12
CA GLN A 265 -2.41 25.04 -10.91
C GLN A 265 -2.21 25.53 -9.47
N MET A 266 -2.42 24.66 -8.48
CA MET A 266 -2.31 25.03 -7.06
C MET A 266 -0.88 25.33 -6.58
N LEU A 267 0.14 24.84 -7.30
CA LEU A 267 1.54 25.16 -7.03
C LEU A 267 1.89 26.58 -7.47
N ARG A 268 2.71 27.26 -6.68
CA ARG A 268 3.38 28.50 -7.09
C ARG A 268 4.41 28.23 -8.18
N PRO A 269 4.76 29.24 -9.03
CA PRO A 269 5.94 29.11 -9.88
C PRO A 269 7.19 28.73 -9.08
N GLY A 270 7.97 27.78 -9.55
CA GLY A 270 9.10 27.18 -8.83
C GLY A 270 8.73 26.16 -7.77
N GLY A 271 7.44 25.95 -7.50
CA GLY A 271 6.95 24.96 -6.53
C GLY A 271 7.27 23.52 -6.89
N THR A 272 7.29 22.66 -5.88
CA THR A 272 7.65 21.24 -6.01
C THR A 272 6.41 20.37 -5.92
N TYR A 273 6.33 19.35 -6.76
CA TYR A 273 5.38 18.25 -6.64
C TYR A 273 6.11 16.95 -6.32
N LEU A 274 5.69 16.28 -5.25
CA LEU A 274 6.07 14.92 -4.90
C LEU A 274 4.89 14.00 -5.19
N CYS A 275 5.05 13.12 -6.17
CA CYS A 275 4.10 12.07 -6.48
C CYS A 275 4.73 10.71 -6.09
N VAL A 276 4.12 10.03 -5.15
CA VAL A 276 4.57 8.69 -4.71
C VAL A 276 3.58 7.67 -5.22
N GLU A 277 4.06 6.70 -6.01
CA GLU A 277 3.23 5.72 -6.72
C GLU A 277 3.87 4.34 -6.71
N PRO A 278 3.09 3.25 -6.85
CA PRO A 278 3.63 1.90 -6.89
C PRO A 278 4.75 1.76 -7.93
N LYS A 279 5.81 1.07 -7.53
CA LYS A 279 6.97 0.83 -8.39
C LYS A 279 6.64 -0.24 -9.42
N ALA A 280 6.39 0.22 -10.64
CA ALA A 280 6.10 -0.63 -11.78
C ALA A 280 6.69 -0.03 -13.06
N SER A 281 6.81 -0.85 -14.09
CA SER A 281 6.96 -0.42 -15.48
C SER A 281 5.61 -0.42 -16.18
N SER A 282 5.41 0.48 -17.13
CA SER A 282 4.26 0.45 -18.05
C SER A 282 4.35 -0.72 -19.06
N ARG A 283 5.44 -1.47 -19.04
CA ARG A 283 5.73 -2.59 -19.93
C ARG A 283 5.73 -3.89 -19.15
N LEU A 284 4.89 -4.83 -19.55
CA LEU A 284 4.72 -6.11 -18.84
C LEU A 284 6.03 -6.90 -18.72
N GLU A 285 6.82 -6.93 -19.80
CA GLU A 285 8.08 -7.67 -19.84
C GLU A 285 9.12 -7.21 -18.80
N GLU A 286 9.04 -5.94 -18.39
CA GLU A 286 9.91 -5.38 -17.36
C GLU A 286 9.41 -5.70 -15.93
N ASN A 287 8.13 -6.03 -15.77
CA ASN A 287 7.52 -6.44 -14.49
C ASN A 287 7.60 -7.96 -14.25
N ILE A 288 7.67 -8.80 -15.31
CA ILE A 288 7.68 -10.27 -15.18
C ILE A 288 8.79 -10.78 -14.22
N PRO A 289 10.00 -10.21 -14.18
CA PRO A 289 11.04 -10.66 -13.25
C PRO A 289 10.81 -10.29 -11.78
N ASP A 290 9.87 -9.36 -11.49
CA ASP A 290 9.60 -8.93 -10.13
C ASP A 290 8.72 -9.96 -9.40
N PRO A 291 9.18 -10.54 -8.28
CA PRO A 291 8.40 -11.52 -7.52
C PRO A 291 7.10 -10.94 -6.96
N MET A 292 6.99 -9.62 -6.78
CA MET A 292 5.79 -8.94 -6.30
C MET A 292 4.79 -8.58 -7.41
N ALA A 293 5.17 -8.72 -8.68
CA ALA A 293 4.29 -8.36 -9.80
C ALA A 293 2.93 -9.09 -9.78
N PRO A 294 2.84 -10.39 -9.49
CA PRO A 294 1.52 -11.05 -9.40
C PRO A 294 0.60 -10.43 -8.35
N TYR A 295 1.14 -10.08 -7.18
CA TYR A 295 0.38 -9.39 -6.13
C TYR A 295 -0.05 -7.99 -6.55
N MET A 296 0.86 -7.21 -7.14
CA MET A 296 0.58 -5.86 -7.64
C MET A 296 -0.53 -5.86 -8.69
N TYR A 297 -0.47 -6.75 -9.70
CA TYR A 297 -1.51 -6.86 -10.72
C TYR A 297 -2.84 -7.35 -10.15
N THR A 298 -2.81 -8.23 -9.15
CA THR A 298 -4.02 -8.67 -8.45
C THR A 298 -4.68 -7.50 -7.71
N LEU A 299 -3.90 -6.76 -6.92
CA LEU A 299 -4.39 -5.56 -6.22
C LEU A 299 -4.92 -4.52 -7.21
N SER A 300 -4.19 -4.29 -8.30
CA SER A 300 -4.61 -3.39 -9.38
C SER A 300 -5.97 -3.76 -9.95
N ALA A 301 -6.15 -5.02 -10.37
CA ALA A 301 -7.40 -5.49 -10.99
C ALA A 301 -8.57 -5.53 -10.00
N MET A 302 -8.32 -5.94 -8.76
CA MET A 302 -9.35 -6.14 -7.74
C MET A 302 -9.66 -4.90 -6.90
N HIS A 303 -8.88 -3.82 -7.03
CA HIS A 303 -9.12 -2.55 -6.33
C HIS A 303 -8.84 -1.35 -7.23
N CYS A 304 -7.59 -0.93 -7.43
CA CYS A 304 -7.24 0.38 -8.00
C CYS A 304 -7.88 0.63 -9.38
N MET A 305 -7.69 -0.29 -10.32
CA MET A 305 -8.25 -0.19 -11.66
C MET A 305 -9.78 -0.22 -11.66
N THR A 306 -10.36 -1.19 -10.96
CA THR A 306 -11.81 -1.41 -10.98
C THR A 306 -12.56 -0.30 -10.25
N VAL A 307 -11.98 0.30 -9.19
CA VAL A 307 -12.55 1.47 -8.52
C VAL A 307 -12.60 2.66 -9.48
N SER A 308 -11.50 2.99 -10.16
CA SER A 308 -11.47 4.05 -11.17
C SER A 308 -12.54 3.84 -12.24
N LEU A 309 -12.67 2.61 -12.77
CA LEU A 309 -13.67 2.26 -13.79
C LEU A 309 -15.10 2.38 -13.28
N ALA A 310 -15.38 2.13 -11.99
CA ALA A 310 -16.71 2.27 -11.40
C ALA A 310 -17.25 3.72 -11.49
N TYR A 311 -16.33 4.68 -11.52
CA TYR A 311 -16.67 6.11 -11.66
C TYR A 311 -16.43 6.63 -13.09
N GLY A 312 -16.42 5.73 -14.10
CA GLY A 312 -16.22 6.09 -15.50
C GLY A 312 -14.81 6.60 -15.81
N GLY A 313 -13.84 6.21 -14.98
CA GLY A 313 -12.48 6.71 -15.02
C GLY A 313 -11.56 6.01 -16.00
N ALA A 314 -10.29 6.42 -15.98
CA ALA A 314 -9.23 5.95 -16.89
C ALA A 314 -8.79 4.50 -16.62
N GLY A 315 -9.02 3.98 -15.40
CA GLY A 315 -8.63 2.62 -15.02
C GLY A 315 -7.13 2.36 -15.11
N LEU A 316 -6.29 3.31 -14.66
CA LEU A 316 -4.82 3.16 -14.72
C LEU A 316 -4.34 1.94 -13.95
N GLY A 317 -4.80 1.81 -12.70
CA GLY A 317 -4.41 0.74 -11.80
C GLY A 317 -2.97 0.87 -11.27
N ALA A 318 -2.63 0.08 -10.25
CA ALA A 318 -1.35 0.16 -9.54
C ALA A 318 -0.11 -0.05 -10.45
N ALA A 319 -0.28 -0.74 -11.58
CA ALA A 319 0.80 -1.05 -12.51
C ALA A 319 0.89 -0.08 -13.70
N TRP A 320 0.36 1.14 -13.60
CA TRP A 320 0.44 2.14 -14.70
C TRP A 320 1.87 2.52 -15.09
N GLY A 321 2.80 2.39 -14.13
CA GLY A 321 4.23 2.39 -14.38
C GLY A 321 4.87 3.77 -14.56
N HIS A 322 6.19 3.79 -14.36
CA HIS A 322 6.95 5.05 -14.34
C HIS A 322 6.99 5.78 -15.68
N GLN A 323 6.91 5.07 -16.81
CA GLN A 323 6.94 5.70 -18.14
C GLN A 323 5.66 6.53 -18.36
N LEU A 324 4.48 5.93 -18.10
CA LEU A 324 3.20 6.62 -18.25
C LEU A 324 3.04 7.73 -17.20
N ALA A 325 3.52 7.51 -15.96
CA ALA A 325 3.54 8.54 -14.94
C ALA A 325 4.36 9.77 -15.37
N THR A 326 5.55 9.55 -15.92
CA THR A 326 6.40 10.63 -16.44
C THR A 326 5.74 11.36 -17.61
N GLU A 327 5.07 10.64 -18.50
CA GLU A 327 4.30 11.22 -19.61
C GLU A 327 3.19 12.14 -19.08
N TYR A 328 2.38 11.68 -18.11
CA TYR A 328 1.29 12.46 -17.55
C TYR A 328 1.78 13.70 -16.79
N LEU A 329 2.86 13.57 -16.04
CA LEU A 329 3.50 14.72 -15.37
C LEU A 329 3.98 15.76 -16.39
N THR A 330 4.63 15.31 -17.46
CA THR A 330 5.09 16.19 -18.55
C THR A 330 3.93 16.88 -19.26
N GLU A 331 2.86 16.15 -19.58
CA GLU A 331 1.63 16.71 -20.19
C GLU A 331 0.95 17.75 -19.29
N ALA A 332 1.00 17.56 -17.97
CA ALA A 332 0.46 18.55 -17.00
C ALA A 332 1.32 19.81 -16.91
N GLY A 333 2.53 19.83 -17.48
CA GLY A 333 3.43 20.97 -17.51
C GLY A 333 4.61 20.93 -16.53
N PHE A 334 4.76 19.83 -15.78
CA PHE A 334 5.88 19.66 -14.85
C PHE A 334 7.20 19.46 -15.61
N ILE A 335 8.27 20.01 -15.02
CA ILE A 335 9.65 19.92 -15.52
C ILE A 335 10.56 19.28 -14.45
N ASP A 336 11.81 18.98 -14.84
CA ASP A 336 12.87 18.46 -13.95
C ASP A 336 12.44 17.18 -13.19
N ILE A 337 11.67 16.32 -13.87
CA ILE A 337 11.11 15.09 -13.27
C ILE A 337 12.24 14.12 -12.94
N LYS A 338 12.41 13.82 -11.66
CA LYS A 338 13.33 12.80 -11.12
C LYS A 338 12.52 11.66 -10.53
N ILE A 339 13.05 10.45 -10.65
CA ILE A 339 12.46 9.24 -10.03
C ILE A 339 13.47 8.71 -9.04
N GLU A 340 13.10 8.73 -7.78
CA GLU A 340 13.92 8.31 -6.67
C GLU A 340 13.26 7.14 -5.90
N GLY A 341 13.98 6.57 -4.94
CA GLY A 341 13.47 5.55 -4.05
C GLY A 341 14.05 5.75 -2.64
N ILE A 342 13.38 5.20 -1.64
CA ILE A 342 13.88 5.19 -0.27
C ILE A 342 14.12 3.77 0.23
N ARG A 343 15.01 3.62 1.20
CA ARG A 343 15.41 2.33 1.73
C ARG A 343 14.23 1.56 2.36
N ASP A 344 13.39 2.27 3.09
CA ASP A 344 12.33 1.67 3.90
C ASP A 344 10.99 1.56 3.14
N ASP A 345 10.97 1.97 1.86
CA ASP A 345 9.86 1.79 0.94
C ASP A 345 10.37 1.42 -0.46
N ARG A 346 10.57 0.12 -0.67
CA ARG A 346 11.07 -0.43 -1.94
C ARG A 346 9.96 -0.66 -2.96
N GLY A 347 8.71 -0.55 -2.52
CA GLY A 347 7.52 -0.81 -3.33
C GLY A 347 7.03 0.39 -4.12
N ASN A 348 7.58 1.60 -3.89
CA ASN A 348 7.15 2.83 -4.54
C ASN A 348 8.28 3.55 -5.28
N ASN A 349 7.88 4.30 -6.30
CA ASN A 349 8.67 5.34 -6.95
C ASN A 349 8.26 6.71 -6.40
N TYR A 350 9.25 7.56 -6.20
CA TYR A 350 9.11 8.94 -5.72
C TYR A 350 9.44 9.88 -6.87
N PHE A 351 8.39 10.39 -7.53
CA PHE A 351 8.54 11.35 -8.62
C PHE A 351 8.61 12.75 -8.02
N ILE A 352 9.73 13.43 -8.23
CA ILE A 352 9.94 14.81 -7.79
C ILE A 352 10.00 15.68 -9.03
N SER A 353 9.14 16.68 -9.11
CA SER A 353 9.05 17.56 -10.27
C SER A 353 8.78 19.01 -9.87
N LYS A 354 8.98 19.94 -10.80
CA LYS A 354 8.84 21.37 -10.57
C LYS A 354 7.79 22.00 -11.47
N LYS A 355 7.04 22.96 -10.96
CA LYS A 355 6.32 23.93 -11.79
C LYS A 355 7.31 24.99 -12.26
N PRO A 356 7.41 25.31 -13.58
CA PRO A 356 8.30 26.36 -14.07
C PRO A 356 8.02 27.73 -13.49
#